data_c7cdc9c3507d1bfb4921a5b8c8aaf7f1
#
_entry.id   c7cdc9c3507d1bfb4921a5b8c8aaf7f1
#
_cell.length_a   1.000
_cell.length_b   1.000
_cell.length_c   1.000
_cell.angle_alpha   90.00
_cell.angle_beta   90.00
_cell.angle_gamma   90.00
#
_symmetry.space_group_name_H-M   'P 1'
#
loop_
_entity.id
_entity.type
_entity.pdbx_description
1 polymer ?
#
loop_
_entity_poly.entity_id
_entity_poly.type
_entity_poly.pdbx_seq_one_letter_code
_entity_poly.pdbx_strand_id
1 'polypeptide(L)'
;TEKEVLMIEQIIIAGSGGQGVLTLGIYLARAAAFEGKNVAWLPAYGAEKRGGPSFCSLIISDTEIFSPVVETPDTLIAFDQRALENYMGKSGSKTFIMENSSLVLEDKVKSGNKLLIPASEMAKKLDAIKVANIVMAGAYTASKKVLKAENAPAVMKEMLGAKAGKMTEKNLAAFKEGFDFASKQAERT
;
A
#
# COMPACT_ATOMS: atom_id res chain seq x y z
N THR A 1 -0.04 5.88 34.56
CA THR A 1 0.32 4.87 33.55
C THR A 1 -0.53 5.13 32.32
N GLU A 2 0.06 5.76 31.29
CA GLU A 2 -0.57 5.85 29.97
C GLU A 2 -0.83 4.42 29.49
N LYS A 3 -2.09 4.12 29.16
CA LYS A 3 -2.40 2.88 28.48
C LYS A 3 -1.77 2.93 27.10
N GLU A 4 -0.76 2.11 26.87
CA GLU A 4 -0.20 1.90 25.56
C GLU A 4 -1.34 1.44 24.63
N VAL A 5 -1.71 2.27 23.66
CA VAL A 5 -2.74 1.93 22.68
C VAL A 5 -2.10 0.97 21.70
N LEU A 6 -2.35 -0.32 21.87
CA LEU A 6 -1.85 -1.36 20.98
C LEU A 6 -2.45 -1.17 19.58
N MET A 7 -1.60 -1.12 18.58
CA MET A 7 -1.99 -0.87 17.20
C MET A 7 -2.25 -2.20 16.47
N ILE A 8 -3.36 -2.24 15.75
CA ILE A 8 -3.65 -3.25 14.72
C ILE A 8 -4.11 -2.49 13.49
N GLU A 9 -3.49 -2.75 12.36
CA GLU A 9 -3.86 -2.20 11.06
C GLU A 9 -4.15 -3.34 10.08
N GLN A 10 -5.37 -3.38 9.57
CA GLN A 10 -5.86 -4.37 8.63
C GLN A 10 -5.98 -3.75 7.24
N ILE A 11 -5.28 -4.32 6.25
CA ILE A 11 -5.11 -3.72 4.93
C ILE A 11 -5.58 -4.72 3.87
N ILE A 12 -6.37 -4.26 2.91
CA ILE A 12 -6.60 -4.94 1.62
C ILE A 12 -5.90 -4.13 0.54
N ILE A 13 -5.07 -4.81 -0.25
CA ILE A 13 -4.41 -4.24 -1.43
C ILE A 13 -4.92 -5.01 -2.64
N ALA A 14 -5.53 -4.32 -3.60
CA ALA A 14 -6.17 -4.94 -4.74
C ALA A 14 -5.86 -4.22 -6.06
N GLY A 15 -5.84 -4.97 -7.15
CA GLY A 15 -5.55 -4.49 -8.50
C GLY A 15 -5.52 -5.64 -9.51
N SER A 16 -4.81 -5.42 -10.59
CA SER A 16 -4.60 -6.38 -11.66
C SER A 16 -3.17 -6.93 -11.68
N GLY A 17 -3.01 -8.13 -12.20
CA GLY A 17 -1.70 -8.76 -12.37
C GLY A 17 -0.75 -7.86 -13.19
N GLY A 18 0.46 -7.65 -12.67
CA GLY A 18 1.47 -6.76 -13.26
C GLY A 18 1.55 -5.37 -12.63
N GLN A 19 0.58 -4.93 -11.81
CA GLN A 19 0.59 -3.63 -11.13
C GLN A 19 1.44 -3.61 -9.86
N GLY A 20 1.97 -4.75 -9.41
CA GLY A 20 2.81 -4.84 -8.24
C GLY A 20 2.05 -4.86 -6.89
N VAL A 21 0.78 -5.28 -6.92
CA VAL A 21 -0.08 -5.44 -5.74
C VAL A 21 0.59 -6.29 -4.66
N LEU A 22 1.00 -7.52 -5.00
CA LEU A 22 1.65 -8.43 -4.06
C LEU A 22 3.03 -7.91 -3.61
N THR A 23 3.76 -7.23 -4.49
CA THR A 23 5.04 -6.61 -4.15
C THR A 23 4.87 -5.50 -3.12
N LEU A 24 3.81 -4.69 -3.23
CA LEU A 24 3.47 -3.68 -2.22
C LEU A 24 3.16 -4.35 -0.88
N GLY A 25 2.34 -5.40 -0.88
CA GLY A 25 2.03 -6.15 0.34
C GLY A 25 3.29 -6.72 1.01
N ILE A 26 4.21 -7.32 0.23
CA ILE A 26 5.48 -7.82 0.74
C ILE A 26 6.36 -6.68 1.29
N TYR A 27 6.41 -5.53 0.61
CA TYR A 27 7.17 -4.38 1.09
C TYR A 27 6.66 -3.91 2.46
N LEU A 28 5.36 -3.69 2.59
CA LEU A 28 4.75 -3.23 3.85
C LEU A 28 4.94 -4.26 4.98
N ALA A 29 4.79 -5.55 4.66
CA ALA A 29 5.03 -6.65 5.59
C ALA A 29 6.48 -6.66 6.12
N ARG A 30 7.45 -6.53 5.21
CA ARG A 30 8.88 -6.49 5.58
C ARG A 30 9.23 -5.24 6.35
N ALA A 31 8.69 -4.08 5.99
CA ALA A 31 8.89 -2.85 6.73
C ALA A 31 8.36 -2.95 8.17
N ALA A 32 7.18 -3.54 8.35
CA ALA A 32 6.62 -3.79 9.68
C ALA A 32 7.45 -4.79 10.49
N ALA A 33 7.87 -5.90 9.88
CA ALA A 33 8.74 -6.89 10.54
C ALA A 33 10.11 -6.31 10.89
N PHE A 34 10.68 -5.44 10.05
CA PHE A 34 11.93 -4.71 10.33
C PHE A 34 11.80 -3.82 11.57
N GLU A 35 10.61 -3.32 11.86
CA GLU A 35 10.28 -2.52 13.05
C GLU A 35 9.86 -3.39 14.26
N GLY A 36 9.99 -4.71 14.16
CA GLY A 36 9.64 -5.64 15.24
C GLY A 36 8.15 -5.88 15.43
N LYS A 37 7.30 -5.51 14.47
CA LYS A 37 5.86 -5.75 14.52
C LYS A 37 5.49 -7.16 14.07
N ASN A 38 4.38 -7.68 14.58
CA ASN A 38 3.77 -8.91 14.09
C ASN A 38 3.08 -8.65 12.74
N VAL A 39 3.18 -9.61 11.84
CA VAL A 39 2.69 -9.48 10.46
C VAL A 39 2.00 -10.77 10.02
N ALA A 40 0.83 -10.64 9.43
CA ALA A 40 0.20 -11.72 8.67
C ALA A 40 -0.09 -11.21 7.23
N TRP A 41 0.43 -11.91 6.24
CA TRP A 41 0.26 -11.58 4.82
C TRP A 41 -0.33 -12.78 4.07
N LEU A 42 -1.47 -12.57 3.44
CA LEU A 42 -2.21 -13.60 2.72
C LEU A 42 -2.44 -13.14 1.27
N PRO A 43 -1.67 -13.63 0.29
CA PRO A 43 -1.86 -13.30 -1.11
C PRO A 43 -2.98 -14.14 -1.73
N ALA A 44 -3.67 -13.56 -2.71
CA ALA A 44 -4.54 -14.29 -3.62
C ALA A 44 -4.46 -13.68 -5.02
N TYR A 45 -4.57 -14.54 -6.02
CA TYR A 45 -4.54 -14.15 -7.43
C TYR A 45 -5.44 -15.08 -8.26
N GLY A 46 -5.98 -14.54 -9.34
CA GLY A 46 -6.82 -15.31 -10.25
C GLY A 46 -6.02 -16.34 -11.05
N ALA A 47 -6.73 -17.27 -11.66
CA ALA A 47 -6.16 -18.33 -12.51
C ALA A 47 -5.61 -17.79 -13.85
N GLU A 48 -5.88 -16.56 -14.21
CA GLU A 48 -5.43 -15.95 -15.46
C GLU A 48 -3.91 -15.74 -15.45
N LYS A 49 -3.28 -16.10 -16.56
CA LYS A 49 -1.82 -16.00 -16.71
C LYS A 49 -1.30 -14.55 -16.69
N ARG A 50 -2.10 -13.56 -17.09
CA ARG A 50 -1.77 -12.12 -17.08
C ARG A 50 -3.02 -11.26 -16.94
N GLY A 51 -2.93 -10.13 -16.25
CA GLY A 51 -4.00 -9.13 -16.14
C GLY A 51 -5.21 -9.54 -15.30
N GLY A 52 -5.22 -10.75 -14.73
CA GLY A 52 -6.26 -11.21 -13.83
C GLY A 52 -6.28 -10.46 -12.51
N PRO A 53 -7.35 -10.61 -11.71
CA PRO A 53 -7.44 -9.97 -10.39
C PRO A 53 -6.30 -10.47 -9.49
N SER A 54 -5.71 -9.53 -8.78
CA SER A 54 -4.64 -9.79 -7.82
C SER A 54 -4.96 -9.00 -6.56
N PHE A 55 -4.93 -9.65 -5.41
CA PHE A 55 -5.07 -8.96 -4.14
C PHE A 55 -4.27 -9.63 -3.04
N CYS A 56 -4.04 -8.93 -1.96
CA CYS A 56 -3.59 -9.52 -0.71
C CYS A 56 -4.24 -8.82 0.47
N SER A 57 -4.42 -9.56 1.56
CA SER A 57 -4.63 -8.99 2.88
C SER A 57 -3.32 -8.93 3.64
N LEU A 58 -3.18 -7.90 4.46
CA LEU A 58 -2.02 -7.69 5.32
C LEU A 58 -2.55 -7.19 6.67
N ILE A 59 -2.07 -7.80 7.75
CA ILE A 59 -2.31 -7.32 9.11
C ILE A 59 -0.96 -6.96 9.70
N ILE A 60 -0.86 -5.77 10.27
CA ILE A 60 0.30 -5.28 11.02
C ILE A 60 -0.16 -5.04 12.45
N SER A 61 0.51 -5.60 13.46
CA SER A 61 0.07 -5.53 14.85
C SER A 61 1.23 -5.45 15.83
N ASP A 62 1.03 -4.74 16.92
CA ASP A 62 1.93 -4.76 18.08
C ASP A 62 1.73 -6.03 18.93
N THR A 63 0.61 -6.75 18.72
CA THR A 63 0.28 -7.99 19.42
C THR A 63 0.21 -9.19 18.48
N GLU A 64 0.10 -10.38 19.04
CA GLU A 64 -0.04 -11.63 18.29
C GLU A 64 -1.30 -11.61 17.39
N ILE A 65 -1.17 -12.14 16.17
CA ILE A 65 -2.23 -12.20 15.16
C ILE A 65 -2.76 -13.63 15.09
N PHE A 66 -4.01 -13.83 15.51
CA PHE A 66 -4.65 -15.14 15.55
C PHE A 66 -5.30 -15.56 14.22
N SER A 67 -5.64 -14.62 13.36
CA SER A 67 -6.24 -14.89 12.04
C SER A 67 -5.67 -13.95 10.99
N PRO A 68 -5.26 -14.45 9.81
CA PRO A 68 -4.80 -13.62 8.70
C PRO A 68 -5.95 -13.04 7.86
N VAL A 69 -7.20 -13.34 8.21
CA VAL A 69 -8.37 -12.94 7.41
C VAL A 69 -8.79 -11.52 7.77
N VAL A 70 -8.91 -10.68 6.74
CA VAL A 70 -9.41 -9.30 6.85
C VAL A 70 -10.83 -9.26 6.29
N GLU A 71 -11.82 -9.06 7.14
CA GLU A 71 -13.23 -8.91 6.75
C GLU A 71 -13.56 -7.47 6.39
N THR A 72 -13.24 -6.54 7.27
CA THR A 72 -13.40 -5.10 7.06
C THR A 72 -12.05 -4.43 7.26
N PRO A 73 -11.43 -3.90 6.21
CA PRO A 73 -10.11 -3.30 6.32
C PRO A 73 -10.14 -1.92 6.99
N ASP A 74 -9.07 -1.58 7.72
CA ASP A 74 -8.78 -0.22 8.15
C ASP A 74 -8.29 0.63 6.97
N THR A 75 -7.59 -0.02 6.02
CA THR A 75 -7.13 0.59 4.77
C THR A 75 -7.42 -0.30 3.57
N LEU A 76 -8.05 0.27 2.54
CA LEU A 76 -8.18 -0.32 1.20
C LEU A 76 -7.26 0.44 0.23
N ILE A 77 -6.34 -0.27 -0.42
CA ILE A 77 -5.48 0.27 -1.48
C ILE A 77 -5.93 -0.31 -2.82
N ALA A 78 -6.57 0.51 -3.65
CA ALA A 78 -7.09 0.12 -4.96
C ALA A 78 -6.20 0.65 -6.09
N PHE A 79 -5.68 -0.25 -6.92
CA PHE A 79 -4.80 0.12 -8.04
C PHE A 79 -5.56 0.47 -9.31
N ASP A 80 -6.79 0.00 -9.47
CA ASP A 80 -7.63 0.26 -10.64
C ASP A 80 -9.12 0.26 -10.28
N GLN A 81 -9.95 0.66 -11.25
CA GLN A 81 -11.40 0.77 -11.09
C GLN A 81 -12.04 -0.54 -10.63
N ARG A 82 -11.66 -1.66 -11.25
CA ARG A 82 -12.19 -2.99 -10.93
C ARG A 82 -11.88 -3.40 -9.49
N ALA A 83 -10.67 -3.12 -9.03
CA ALA A 83 -10.25 -3.39 -7.66
C ALA A 83 -11.08 -2.57 -6.66
N LEU A 84 -11.29 -1.29 -6.93
CA LEU A 84 -12.11 -0.43 -6.09
C LEU A 84 -13.54 -0.98 -5.98
N GLU A 85 -14.17 -1.28 -7.10
CA GLU A 85 -15.55 -1.79 -7.16
C GLU A 85 -15.73 -3.12 -6.44
N ASN A 86 -14.76 -4.05 -6.58
CA ASN A 86 -14.82 -5.36 -5.96
C ASN A 86 -14.64 -5.32 -4.44
N TYR A 87 -13.89 -4.37 -3.90
CA TYR A 87 -13.53 -4.35 -2.48
C TYR A 87 -14.16 -3.20 -1.69
N MET A 88 -14.74 -2.19 -2.35
CA MET A 88 -15.43 -1.09 -1.68
C MET A 88 -16.58 -1.58 -0.79
N GLY A 89 -17.29 -2.64 -1.19
CA GLY A 89 -18.35 -3.26 -0.39
C GLY A 89 -17.89 -3.89 0.93
N LYS A 90 -16.59 -4.16 1.10
CA LYS A 90 -15.99 -4.61 2.36
C LYS A 90 -15.53 -3.45 3.25
N SER A 91 -15.53 -2.23 2.74
CA SER A 91 -15.07 -1.05 3.45
C SER A 91 -16.14 -0.55 4.40
N GLY A 92 -15.78 -0.31 5.66
CA GLY A 92 -16.63 0.34 6.65
C GLY A 92 -16.54 1.87 6.57
N SER A 93 -17.34 2.56 7.36
CA SER A 93 -17.36 4.04 7.42
C SER A 93 -16.04 4.68 7.85
N LYS A 94 -15.19 3.91 8.54
CA LYS A 94 -13.86 4.36 9.02
C LYS A 94 -12.71 3.92 8.10
N THR A 95 -12.97 3.06 7.10
CA THR A 95 -11.92 2.60 6.20
C THR A 95 -11.30 3.78 5.47
N PHE A 96 -9.98 3.88 5.52
CA PHE A 96 -9.21 4.81 4.70
C PHE A 96 -9.01 4.21 3.31
N ILE A 97 -9.44 4.92 2.26
CA ILE A 97 -9.39 4.42 0.89
C ILE A 97 -8.31 5.17 0.12
N MET A 98 -7.33 4.43 -0.38
CA MET A 98 -6.27 4.94 -1.25
C MET A 98 -6.47 4.44 -2.66
N GLU A 99 -6.57 5.35 -3.62
CA GLU A 99 -6.85 5.05 -5.02
C GLU A 99 -5.72 5.53 -5.94
N ASN A 100 -5.29 4.66 -6.85
CA ASN A 100 -4.46 5.12 -7.95
C ASN A 100 -5.32 5.87 -8.98
N SER A 101 -5.45 7.17 -8.82
CA SER A 101 -6.30 8.03 -9.65
C SER A 101 -5.91 8.08 -11.13
N SER A 102 -4.74 7.55 -11.49
CA SER A 102 -4.38 7.36 -12.91
C SER A 102 -5.19 6.25 -13.59
N LEU A 103 -5.79 5.32 -12.81
CA LEU A 103 -6.49 4.12 -13.32
C LEU A 103 -7.88 3.92 -12.69
N VAL A 104 -8.21 4.66 -11.65
CA VAL A 104 -9.57 4.79 -11.11
C VAL A 104 -10.18 6.04 -11.73
N LEU A 105 -11.05 5.83 -12.73
CA LEU A 105 -11.60 6.92 -13.53
C LEU A 105 -12.92 7.48 -12.97
N GLU A 106 -13.66 6.63 -12.24
CA GLU A 106 -14.92 7.00 -11.61
C GLU A 106 -14.78 6.90 -10.10
N ASP A 107 -14.65 8.05 -9.44
CA ASP A 107 -14.63 8.13 -8.00
C ASP A 107 -16.07 7.94 -7.45
N LYS A 108 -16.40 6.69 -7.14
CA LYS A 108 -17.68 6.30 -6.53
C LYS A 108 -17.66 6.39 -4.99
N VAL A 109 -16.52 6.69 -4.41
CA VAL A 109 -16.33 6.74 -2.96
C VAL A 109 -16.82 8.07 -2.40
N LYS A 110 -17.97 8.02 -1.71
CA LYS A 110 -18.55 9.20 -1.03
C LYS A 110 -17.87 9.53 0.33
N SER A 111 -16.94 8.70 0.78
CA SER A 111 -16.24 8.90 2.05
C SER A 111 -15.25 10.06 1.96
N GLY A 112 -15.25 10.93 2.98
CA GLY A 112 -14.20 11.95 3.17
C GLY A 112 -12.84 11.37 3.55
N ASN A 113 -12.77 10.08 3.95
CA ASN A 113 -11.54 9.42 4.39
C ASN A 113 -10.86 8.70 3.22
N LYS A 114 -10.38 9.47 2.24
CA LYS A 114 -9.73 8.93 1.03
C LYS A 114 -8.56 9.77 0.56
N LEU A 115 -7.66 9.12 -0.17
CA LEU A 115 -6.52 9.74 -0.84
C LEU A 115 -6.44 9.29 -2.30
N LEU A 116 -6.51 10.23 -3.22
CA LEU A 116 -6.37 10.01 -4.66
C LEU A 116 -4.92 10.28 -5.05
N ILE A 117 -4.21 9.25 -5.53
CA ILE A 117 -2.79 9.34 -5.86
C ILE A 117 -2.62 9.02 -7.34
N PRO A 118 -2.08 9.91 -8.16
CA PRO A 118 -1.81 9.63 -9.58
C PRO A 118 -0.54 8.78 -9.73
N ALA A 119 -0.51 7.60 -9.07
CA ALA A 119 0.69 6.81 -8.89
C ALA A 119 1.33 6.34 -10.20
N SER A 120 0.52 5.97 -11.20
CA SER A 120 1.04 5.55 -12.51
C SER A 120 1.64 6.71 -13.30
N GLU A 121 1.06 7.90 -13.21
CA GLU A 121 1.62 9.10 -13.83
C GLU A 121 2.92 9.54 -13.15
N MET A 122 2.97 9.49 -11.81
CA MET A 122 4.17 9.80 -11.04
C MET A 122 5.31 8.83 -11.40
N ALA A 123 5.02 7.52 -11.46
CA ALA A 123 5.99 6.52 -11.88
C ALA A 123 6.47 6.72 -13.32
N LYS A 124 5.59 7.14 -14.23
CA LYS A 124 5.94 7.48 -15.61
C LYS A 124 6.92 8.66 -15.70
N LYS A 125 6.73 9.69 -14.87
CA LYS A 125 7.66 10.84 -14.81
C LYS A 125 9.07 10.45 -14.34
N LEU A 126 9.18 9.37 -13.56
CA LEU A 126 10.46 8.79 -13.13
C LEU A 126 11.07 7.81 -14.16
N ASP A 127 10.49 7.72 -15.34
CA ASP A 127 10.86 6.72 -16.37
C ASP A 127 10.90 5.29 -15.82
N ALA A 128 9.89 4.96 -15.00
CA ALA A 128 9.84 3.71 -14.24
C ALA A 128 8.39 3.26 -13.94
N ILE A 129 7.57 3.05 -14.98
CA ILE A 129 6.14 2.68 -14.84
C ILE A 129 5.89 1.55 -13.82
N LYS A 130 6.85 0.62 -13.70
CA LYS A 130 6.74 -0.52 -12.79
C LYS A 130 6.85 -0.18 -11.30
N VAL A 131 7.17 1.07 -10.93
CA VAL A 131 7.31 1.48 -9.53
C VAL A 131 6.09 2.22 -8.97
N ALA A 132 4.96 2.22 -9.68
CA ALA A 132 3.72 2.82 -9.18
C ALA A 132 3.28 2.24 -7.83
N ASN A 133 3.53 0.95 -7.59
CA ASN A 133 3.29 0.32 -6.30
C ASN A 133 4.18 0.89 -5.18
N ILE A 134 5.38 1.35 -5.50
CA ILE A 134 6.29 1.97 -4.52
C ILE A 134 5.90 3.42 -4.25
N VAL A 135 5.34 4.14 -5.24
CA VAL A 135 4.68 5.43 -5.02
C VAL A 135 3.53 5.25 -4.00
N MET A 136 2.68 4.23 -4.19
CA MET A 136 1.61 3.91 -3.25
C MET A 136 2.15 3.54 -1.85
N ALA A 137 3.30 2.85 -1.77
CA ALA A 137 3.95 2.53 -0.49
C ALA A 137 4.35 3.80 0.27
N GLY A 138 4.97 4.77 -0.40
CA GLY A 138 5.35 6.05 0.19
C GLY A 138 4.13 6.82 0.69
N ALA A 139 3.09 6.90 -0.14
CA ALA A 139 1.86 7.59 0.23
C ALA A 139 1.15 6.93 1.42
N TYR A 140 1.09 5.59 1.48
CA TYR A 140 0.57 4.86 2.64
C TYR A 140 1.36 5.20 3.91
N THR A 141 2.68 5.14 3.84
CA THR A 141 3.56 5.41 4.98
C THR A 141 3.33 6.82 5.55
N ALA A 142 3.19 7.83 4.69
CA ALA A 142 2.92 9.21 5.11
C ALA A 142 1.53 9.36 5.75
N SER A 143 0.51 8.72 5.16
CA SER A 143 -0.88 8.89 5.58
C SER A 143 -1.23 8.16 6.86
N LYS A 144 -0.75 6.93 7.03
CA LYS A 144 -1.14 6.06 8.16
C LYS A 144 -0.17 6.15 9.33
N LYS A 145 1.08 6.51 9.08
CA LYS A 145 2.15 6.61 10.11
C LYS A 145 2.37 5.33 10.92
N VAL A 146 1.94 4.19 10.37
CA VAL A 146 2.11 2.86 10.97
C VAL A 146 3.56 2.38 10.84
N LEU A 147 4.24 2.85 9.78
CA LEU A 147 5.62 2.50 9.42
C LEU A 147 6.49 3.76 9.37
N LYS A 148 7.76 3.61 9.70
CA LYS A 148 8.76 4.68 9.67
C LYS A 148 9.37 4.81 8.27
N ALA A 149 9.25 5.98 7.66
CA ALA A 149 9.79 6.25 6.32
C ALA A 149 11.31 6.10 6.25
N GLU A 150 12.01 6.38 7.34
CA GLU A 150 13.49 6.28 7.46
C GLU A 150 14.00 4.85 7.23
N ASN A 151 13.17 3.83 7.42
CA ASN A 151 13.52 2.43 7.22
C ASN A 151 13.40 1.97 5.76
N ALA A 152 12.77 2.77 4.89
CA ALA A 152 12.53 2.41 3.50
C ALA A 152 13.80 2.02 2.72
N PRO A 153 14.96 2.73 2.86
CA PRO A 153 16.18 2.34 2.16
C PRO A 153 16.70 0.95 2.55
N ALA A 154 16.69 0.62 3.84
CA ALA A 154 17.16 -0.66 4.34
C ALA A 154 16.26 -1.81 3.87
N VAL A 155 14.94 -1.64 3.99
CA VAL A 155 13.94 -2.64 3.56
C VAL A 155 14.01 -2.88 2.05
N MET A 156 14.12 -1.83 1.23
CA MET A 156 14.21 -1.96 -0.22
C MET A 156 15.51 -2.65 -0.65
N LYS A 157 16.62 -2.32 0.00
CA LYS A 157 17.91 -2.96 -0.26
C LYS A 157 17.86 -4.46 0.04
N GLU A 158 17.24 -4.85 1.15
CA GLU A 158 17.04 -6.25 1.52
C GLU A 158 16.16 -6.98 0.50
N MET A 159 15.03 -6.37 0.10
CA MET A 159 14.10 -6.96 -0.87
C MET A 159 14.71 -7.18 -2.24
N LEU A 160 15.57 -6.29 -2.69
CA LEU A 160 16.18 -6.35 -4.01
C LEU A 160 17.43 -7.23 -4.03
N GLY A 161 18.09 -7.45 -2.89
CA GLY A 161 19.28 -8.28 -2.76
C GLY A 161 20.34 -7.94 -3.81
N ALA A 162 20.81 -8.95 -4.56
CA ALA A 162 21.80 -8.76 -5.63
C ALA A 162 21.36 -7.86 -6.79
N LYS A 163 20.05 -7.58 -6.93
CA LYS A 163 19.49 -6.63 -7.92
C LYS A 163 19.46 -5.19 -7.42
N ALA A 164 20.03 -4.90 -6.25
CA ALA A 164 20.20 -3.55 -5.73
C ALA A 164 20.99 -2.65 -6.72
N GLY A 165 21.19 -1.40 -6.42
CA GLY A 165 21.83 -0.43 -7.29
C GLY A 165 20.80 0.49 -7.92
N LYS A 166 20.89 0.74 -9.24
CA LYS A 166 19.97 1.68 -9.95
C LYS A 166 18.47 1.43 -9.69
N MET A 167 18.08 0.16 -9.43
CA MET A 167 16.70 -0.16 -9.10
C MET A 167 16.31 0.32 -7.71
N THR A 168 17.22 0.27 -6.73
CA THR A 168 17.00 0.83 -5.40
C THR A 168 16.80 2.34 -5.47
N GLU A 169 17.63 3.05 -6.22
CA GLU A 169 17.52 4.51 -6.39
C GLU A 169 16.16 4.90 -6.98
N LYS A 170 15.73 4.21 -8.06
CA LYS A 170 14.41 4.46 -8.66
C LYS A 170 13.26 4.17 -7.69
N ASN A 171 13.35 3.09 -6.93
CA ASN A 171 12.34 2.76 -5.92
C ASN A 171 12.31 3.80 -4.79
N LEU A 172 13.46 4.25 -4.32
CA LEU A 172 13.53 5.29 -3.28
C LEU A 172 12.98 6.62 -3.77
N ALA A 173 13.28 7.01 -5.01
CA ALA A 173 12.70 8.20 -5.63
C ALA A 173 11.16 8.07 -5.72
N ALA A 174 10.65 6.93 -6.17
CA ALA A 174 9.21 6.67 -6.25
C ALA A 174 8.53 6.70 -4.87
N PHE A 175 9.16 6.10 -3.87
CA PHE A 175 8.67 6.15 -2.49
C PHE A 175 8.59 7.59 -1.98
N LYS A 176 9.67 8.35 -2.18
CA LYS A 176 9.73 9.76 -1.77
C LYS A 176 8.64 10.60 -2.43
N GLU A 177 8.44 10.44 -3.74
CA GLU A 177 7.37 11.14 -4.47
C GLU A 177 5.99 10.86 -3.87
N GLY A 178 5.67 9.59 -3.59
CA GLY A 178 4.41 9.21 -2.96
C GLY A 178 4.27 9.76 -1.55
N PHE A 179 5.33 9.68 -0.75
CA PHE A 179 5.37 10.20 0.62
C PHE A 179 5.15 11.72 0.65
N ASP A 180 5.88 12.47 -0.15
CA ASP A 180 5.78 13.93 -0.23
C ASP A 180 4.40 14.37 -0.73
N PHE A 181 3.83 13.63 -1.70
CA PHE A 181 2.49 13.90 -2.21
C PHE A 181 1.43 13.77 -1.11
N ALA A 182 1.43 12.66 -0.38
CA ALA A 182 0.46 12.41 0.68
C ALA A 182 0.63 13.37 1.86
N SER A 183 1.86 13.69 2.25
CA SER A 183 2.15 14.67 3.32
C SER A 183 1.56 16.04 2.99
N LYS A 184 1.73 16.53 1.76
CA LYS A 184 1.16 17.81 1.31
C LYS A 184 -0.36 17.82 1.28
N GLN A 185 -1.01 16.68 1.02
CA GLN A 185 -2.47 16.59 1.05
C GLN A 185 -3.00 16.65 2.49
N ALA A 186 -2.31 16.01 3.45
CA ALA A 186 -2.68 16.04 4.86
C ALA A 186 -2.58 17.45 5.48
N GLU A 187 -1.66 18.32 5.00
CA GLU A 187 -1.52 19.69 5.45
C GLU A 187 -2.64 20.63 4.95
N ARG A 188 -3.41 20.20 3.95
CA ARG A 188 -4.49 20.99 3.32
C ARG A 188 -5.88 20.66 3.84
N THR A 189 -5.99 19.60 4.65
CA THR A 189 -7.26 19.12 5.25
C THR A 189 -7.32 19.44 6.72
#